data_6559e0c23e0a6bbe24ce056b9f3ea1b5
#
_entry.id   6559e0c23e0a6bbe24ce056b9f3ea1b5
#
_cell.length_a   1.000
_cell.length_b   1.000
_cell.length_c   1.000
_cell.angle_alpha   90.00
_cell.angle_beta   90.00
_cell.angle_gamma   90.00
#
_symmetry.space_group_name_H-M   'P 1'
#
loop_
_entity.id
_entity.type
_entity.pdbx_description
1 polymer ?
#
loop_
_entity_poly.entity_id
_entity_poly.type
_entity_poly.pdbx_seq_one_letter_code
_entity_poly.pdbx_strand_id
1 'polypeptide(L)'
;MWNYEKRLQYPINIKTPNAKLAQFIMSQYGGPDGEISASLRYLSQRFSMPNRMAAAVLNDIGTEELAHLEMVSTIVHQLTRDLSMEEIEKSGLGEI
;
A
#
# COMPACT_ATOMS: atom_id res chain seq x y z
N MET A 1 5.20 20.96 -8.00
CA MET A 1 6.08 19.98 -7.33
C MET A 1 5.24 19.03 -6.49
N TRP A 2 5.53 17.76 -6.60
CA TRP A 2 4.85 16.76 -5.76
C TRP A 2 5.37 16.83 -4.33
N ASN A 3 4.44 16.79 -3.37
CA ASN A 3 4.75 16.83 -1.94
C ASN A 3 3.98 15.71 -1.25
N TYR A 4 4.71 14.78 -0.63
CA TYR A 4 4.10 13.68 0.11
C TYR A 4 4.07 14.02 1.60
N GLU A 5 2.87 14.11 2.16
CA GLU A 5 2.69 14.25 3.60
C GLU A 5 2.42 12.88 4.21
N LYS A 6 3.15 12.55 5.26
CA LYS A 6 3.00 11.25 5.95
C LYS A 6 1.78 11.29 6.87
N ARG A 7 0.62 11.40 6.26
CA ARG A 7 -0.65 11.52 6.95
C ARG A 7 -1.71 10.70 6.21
N LEU A 8 -2.48 9.91 6.97
CA LEU A 8 -3.53 9.09 6.37
C LEU A 8 -4.65 9.95 5.82
N GLN A 9 -5.13 9.59 4.63
CA GLN A 9 -6.29 10.23 4.00
C GLN A 9 -7.56 10.00 4.83
N TYR A 10 -7.68 8.79 5.40
CA TYR A 10 -8.77 8.43 6.30
C TYR A 10 -8.20 7.79 7.56
N PRO A 11 -8.80 8.06 8.74
CA PRO A 11 -8.34 7.42 9.97
C PRO A 11 -8.57 5.91 9.93
N ILE A 12 -7.60 5.15 10.43
CA ILE A 12 -7.67 3.70 10.50
C ILE A 12 -7.47 3.29 11.95
N ASN A 13 -8.42 2.54 12.49
CA ASN A 13 -8.36 2.05 13.86
C ASN A 13 -8.93 0.65 13.94
N ILE A 14 -8.05 -0.35 13.91
CA ILE A 14 -8.42 -1.76 13.98
C ILE A 14 -8.23 -2.23 15.41
N LYS A 15 -9.29 -2.69 16.03
CA LYS A 15 -9.28 -3.06 17.45
C LYS A 15 -8.74 -4.46 17.69
N THR A 16 -8.99 -5.39 16.77
CA THR A 16 -8.63 -6.80 16.95
C THR A 16 -7.61 -7.24 15.90
N PRO A 17 -6.39 -7.61 16.28
CA PRO A 17 -5.41 -8.17 15.35
C PRO A 17 -5.91 -9.44 14.66
N ASN A 18 -5.53 -9.64 13.40
CA ASN A 18 -5.94 -10.79 12.61
C ASN A 18 -4.85 -11.12 11.59
N ALA A 19 -4.04 -12.12 11.88
CA ALA A 19 -2.91 -12.50 11.05
C ALA A 19 -3.33 -13.00 9.66
N LYS A 20 -4.41 -13.76 9.57
CA LYS A 20 -4.89 -14.28 8.26
C LYS A 20 -5.38 -13.16 7.35
N LEU A 21 -6.08 -12.19 7.91
CA LEU A 21 -6.55 -11.05 7.14
C LEU A 21 -5.37 -10.19 6.67
N ALA A 22 -4.36 -10.01 7.51
CA ALA A 22 -3.15 -9.30 7.13
C ALA A 22 -2.42 -10.00 5.98
N GLN A 23 -2.28 -11.32 6.04
CA GLN A 23 -1.67 -12.10 4.98
C GLN A 23 -2.45 -11.97 3.66
N PHE A 24 -3.77 -12.04 3.73
CA PHE A 24 -4.62 -11.85 2.56
C PHE A 24 -4.42 -10.46 1.95
N ILE A 25 -4.42 -9.42 2.77
CA ILE A 25 -4.22 -8.04 2.32
C ILE A 25 -2.85 -7.87 1.68
N MET A 26 -1.79 -8.39 2.30
CA MET A 26 -0.44 -8.31 1.75
C MET A 26 -0.33 -9.00 0.39
N SER A 27 -0.94 -10.17 0.23
CA SER A 27 -0.89 -10.89 -1.04
C SER A 27 -1.72 -10.21 -2.14
N GLN A 28 -2.81 -9.54 -1.79
CA GLN A 28 -3.66 -8.84 -2.76
C GLN A 28 -3.08 -7.49 -3.19
N TYR A 29 -2.49 -6.73 -2.27
CA TYR A 29 -2.08 -5.35 -2.53
C TYR A 29 -0.58 -5.20 -2.75
N GLY A 30 0.23 -6.15 -2.30
CA GLY A 30 1.68 -6.13 -2.47
C GLY A 30 2.21 -6.92 -3.67
N GLY A 31 1.33 -7.61 -4.42
CA GLY A 31 1.73 -8.40 -5.58
C GLY A 31 1.93 -7.58 -6.85
N PRO A 32 2.22 -8.25 -8.00
CA PRO A 32 2.50 -7.55 -9.25
C PRO A 32 1.35 -6.66 -9.76
N ASP A 33 0.12 -6.98 -9.40
CA ASP A 33 -1.07 -6.20 -9.79
C ASP A 33 -1.61 -5.36 -8.63
N GLY A 34 -0.84 -5.20 -7.55
CA GLY A 34 -1.26 -4.46 -6.37
C GLY A 34 -0.92 -2.98 -6.43
N GLU A 35 -1.17 -2.29 -5.31
CA GLU A 35 -0.99 -0.84 -5.18
C GLU A 35 0.46 -0.40 -5.39
N ILE A 36 1.43 -1.20 -4.93
CA ILE A 36 2.85 -0.88 -5.09
C ILE A 36 3.22 -0.86 -6.57
N SER A 37 2.82 -1.87 -7.33
CA SER A 37 3.08 -1.95 -8.76
C SER A 37 2.36 -0.85 -9.53
N ALA A 38 1.13 -0.52 -9.15
CA ALA A 38 0.36 0.54 -9.76
C ALA A 38 1.05 1.89 -9.58
N SER A 39 1.48 2.22 -8.37
CA SER A 39 2.23 3.45 -8.09
C SER A 39 3.49 3.54 -8.93
N LEU A 40 4.25 2.45 -8.95
CA LEU A 40 5.52 2.40 -9.69
C LEU A 40 5.30 2.61 -11.18
N ARG A 41 4.29 1.98 -11.76
CA ARG A 41 3.95 2.15 -13.19
C ARG A 41 3.56 3.58 -13.51
N TYR A 42 2.63 4.17 -12.77
CA TYR A 42 2.15 5.52 -13.04
C TYR A 42 3.24 6.56 -12.86
N LEU A 43 4.00 6.48 -11.78
CA LEU A 43 5.08 7.42 -11.53
C LEU A 43 6.23 7.28 -12.54
N SER A 44 6.51 6.06 -13.00
CA SER A 44 7.53 5.84 -14.03
C SER A 44 7.08 6.36 -15.39
N GLN A 45 5.83 6.12 -15.76
CA GLN A 45 5.28 6.52 -17.04
C GLN A 45 5.27 8.03 -17.26
N ARG A 46 5.16 8.82 -16.18
CA ARG A 46 5.13 10.28 -16.31
C ARG A 46 6.38 10.84 -16.97
N PHE A 47 7.53 10.18 -16.86
CA PHE A 47 8.79 10.63 -17.45
C PHE A 47 8.84 10.48 -18.98
N SER A 48 8.02 9.60 -19.54
CA SER A 48 7.98 9.35 -20.97
C SER A 48 6.77 9.96 -21.66
N MET A 49 5.96 10.74 -20.95
CA MET A 49 4.77 11.36 -21.53
C MET A 49 5.16 12.53 -22.44
N PRO A 50 4.52 12.65 -23.62
CA PRO A 50 4.88 13.67 -24.62
C PRO A 50 4.43 15.08 -24.26
N ASN A 51 3.54 15.24 -23.28
CA ASN A 51 3.09 16.57 -22.89
C ASN A 51 2.96 16.69 -21.37
N ARG A 52 2.97 17.93 -20.90
CA ARG A 52 2.95 18.24 -19.47
C ARG A 52 1.64 17.85 -18.78
N MET A 53 0.52 17.99 -19.50
CA MET A 53 -0.80 17.67 -18.94
C MET A 53 -0.91 16.17 -18.63
N ALA A 54 -0.50 15.32 -19.56
CA ALA A 54 -0.50 13.87 -19.36
C ALA A 54 0.43 13.47 -18.21
N ALA A 55 1.62 14.08 -18.14
CA ALA A 55 2.55 13.81 -17.05
C ALA A 55 1.99 14.24 -15.69
N ALA A 56 1.30 15.37 -15.64
CA ALA A 56 0.66 15.85 -14.41
C ALA A 56 -0.45 14.90 -13.94
N VAL A 57 -1.27 14.40 -14.85
CA VAL A 57 -2.33 13.44 -14.53
C VAL A 57 -1.71 12.15 -13.96
N LEU A 58 -0.66 11.63 -14.58
CA LEU A 58 0.02 10.44 -14.07
C LEU A 58 0.67 10.68 -12.71
N ASN A 59 1.20 11.87 -12.49
CA ASN A 59 1.74 12.23 -11.19
C ASN A 59 0.66 12.21 -10.10
N ASP A 60 -0.51 12.78 -10.38
CA ASP A 60 -1.61 12.82 -9.43
C ASP A 60 -2.14 11.42 -9.13
N ILE A 61 -2.33 10.59 -10.16
CA ILE A 61 -2.77 9.20 -9.99
C ILE A 61 -1.74 8.41 -9.18
N GLY A 62 -0.46 8.52 -9.52
CA GLY A 62 0.60 7.82 -8.82
C GLY A 62 0.70 8.25 -7.36
N THR A 63 0.50 9.53 -7.07
CA THR A 63 0.50 10.06 -5.70
C THR A 63 -0.67 9.50 -4.89
N GLU A 64 -1.85 9.39 -5.50
CA GLU A 64 -3.00 8.77 -4.85
C GLU A 64 -2.74 7.30 -4.49
N GLU A 65 -2.07 6.56 -5.37
CA GLU A 65 -1.69 5.19 -5.09
C GLU A 65 -0.73 5.09 -3.90
N LEU A 66 0.16 6.06 -3.73
CA LEU A 66 1.03 6.12 -2.56
C LEU A 66 0.23 6.35 -1.27
N ALA A 67 -0.80 7.19 -1.32
CA ALA A 67 -1.70 7.40 -0.19
C ALA A 67 -2.45 6.12 0.17
N HIS A 68 -2.92 5.37 -0.83
CA HIS A 68 -3.57 4.08 -0.63
C HIS A 68 -2.60 3.07 0.01
N LEU A 69 -1.35 3.05 -0.45
CA LEU A 69 -0.32 2.19 0.11
C LEU A 69 -0.08 2.48 1.59
N GLU A 70 -0.06 3.76 1.98
CA GLU A 70 0.09 4.16 3.38
C GLU A 70 -1.07 3.64 4.22
N MET A 71 -2.30 3.75 3.73
CA MET A 71 -3.48 3.22 4.43
C MET A 71 -3.44 1.71 4.56
N VAL A 72 -3.11 1.00 3.47
CA VAL A 72 -2.97 -0.46 3.49
C VAL A 72 -1.88 -0.90 4.47
N SER A 73 -0.74 -0.22 4.47
CA SER A 73 0.36 -0.51 5.40
C SER A 73 -0.08 -0.33 6.86
N THR A 74 -0.85 0.71 7.14
CA THR A 74 -1.38 0.95 8.48
C THR A 74 -2.35 -0.15 8.90
N ILE A 75 -3.21 -0.60 7.99
CA ILE A 75 -4.14 -1.71 8.24
C ILE A 75 -3.36 -2.98 8.58
N VAL A 76 -2.36 -3.32 7.77
CA VAL A 76 -1.53 -4.52 8.02
C VAL A 76 -0.81 -4.40 9.36
N HIS A 77 -0.25 -3.24 9.67
CA HIS A 77 0.41 -3.02 10.95
C HIS A 77 -0.54 -3.24 12.13
N GLN A 78 -1.74 -2.67 12.06
CA GLN A 78 -2.73 -2.81 13.14
C GLN A 78 -3.29 -4.22 13.26
N LEU A 79 -3.38 -4.96 12.15
CA LEU A 79 -3.82 -6.36 12.16
C LEU A 79 -2.77 -7.31 12.72
N THR A 80 -1.49 -6.93 12.66
CA THR A 80 -0.38 -7.81 13.06
C THR A 80 0.30 -7.41 14.36
N ARG A 81 -0.21 -6.39 15.06
CA ARG A 81 0.38 -5.98 16.33
C ARG A 81 0.23 -7.08 17.38
N ASP A 82 1.29 -7.28 18.16
CA ASP A 82 1.32 -8.22 19.28
C ASP A 82 0.99 -9.66 18.93
N LEU A 83 1.25 -10.09 17.68
CA LEU A 83 1.07 -11.48 17.28
C LEU A 83 2.18 -12.36 17.87
N SER A 84 1.80 -13.58 18.29
CA SER A 84 2.77 -14.60 18.70
C SER A 84 3.48 -15.19 17.48
N MET A 85 4.64 -15.82 17.70
CA MET A 85 5.34 -16.53 16.63
C MET A 85 4.49 -17.64 16.03
N GLU A 86 3.69 -18.33 16.85
CA GLU A 86 2.78 -19.35 16.37
C GLU A 86 1.73 -18.81 15.42
N GLU A 87 1.15 -17.65 15.74
CA GLU A 87 0.17 -17.00 14.89
C GLU A 87 0.79 -16.54 13.55
N ILE A 88 2.01 -16.04 13.58
CA ILE A 88 2.75 -15.65 12.37
C ILE A 88 3.00 -16.86 11.48
N GLU A 89 3.44 -17.97 12.04
CA GLU A 89 3.69 -19.19 11.29
C GLU A 89 2.42 -19.77 10.68
N LYS A 90 1.34 -19.84 11.44
CA LYS A 90 0.06 -20.38 10.96
C LYS A 90 -0.58 -19.56 9.85
N SER A 91 -0.35 -18.26 9.85
CA SER A 91 -0.95 -17.36 8.86
C SER A 91 -0.19 -17.30 7.55
N GLY A 92 1.06 -17.74 7.52
CA GLY A 92 1.95 -17.61 6.37
C GLY A 92 2.58 -16.23 6.23
N LEU A 93 2.45 -15.35 7.22
CA LEU A 93 3.02 -13.99 7.16
C LEU A 93 4.54 -14.01 7.02
N GLY A 94 5.22 -14.99 7.63
CA GLY A 94 6.66 -15.09 7.55
C GLY A 94 7.21 -15.48 6.18
N GLU A 95 6.33 -15.87 5.24
CA GLU A 95 6.69 -16.32 3.90
C GLU A 95 6.48 -15.24 2.83
N ILE A 96 6.02 -14.09 3.21
CA ILE A 96 5.72 -12.98 2.28
C ILE A 96 6.87 -12.00 2.16
#